data_b56417782607551e9ef0e9272890bb24
#
_entry.id   b56417782607551e9ef0e9272890bb24
#
_cell.length_a   1.000
_cell.length_b   1.000
_cell.length_c   1.000
_cell.angle_alpha   90.00
_cell.angle_beta   90.00
_cell.angle_gamma   90.00
#
_symmetry.space_group_name_H-M   'P 1'
#
loop_
_entity.id
_entity.type
_entity.pdbx_description
1 polymer ?
#
loop_
_entity_poly.entity_id
_entity_poly.type
_entity_poly.pdbx_seq_one_letter_code
_entity_poly.pdbx_strand_id
1 'polypeptide(L)'
;MKYLITGSGYLAKHLIKELLKSNDVEKIKVFSRAEKGQWELTKIFKDKRIDLIIGDIRDAQAINEAMKDVDYCIHTGAIKRIEVAEKQPMEAIKTNVVGSMNVINACIANGVKKLILISTDKATSATTCYGSTKFLMECMGCANESDTAIISTRYGNVFGSTGSVVPIFDDLVKKGEPLTVRNGEMTRFFMPVDKCVSIVMDALKDGKNGELWVYESKSCTIKELADAFSDNQIVTGTENIEKNDEALITVNELNHSKKYKDYFIIRKDYKSEVKYTEPLTSYTAQRLTQDEVKQMIED
;
A
#
# COMPACT_ATOMS: atom_id res chain seq x y z
N MET A 1 21.25 4.78 -10.65
CA MET A 1 19.87 5.26 -10.31
C MET A 1 19.79 5.60 -8.84
N LYS A 2 19.16 6.73 -8.49
CA LYS A 2 18.98 7.22 -7.11
C LYS A 2 17.50 7.21 -6.73
N TYR A 3 17.19 6.60 -5.63
CA TYR A 3 15.81 6.43 -5.13
C TYR A 3 15.58 7.21 -3.85
N LEU A 4 14.34 7.68 -3.65
CA LEU A 4 13.85 8.11 -2.35
C LEU A 4 12.60 7.30 -1.98
N ILE A 5 12.60 6.72 -0.77
CA ILE A 5 11.45 6.03 -0.18
C ILE A 5 10.99 6.84 1.02
N THR A 6 9.75 7.30 1.01
CA THR A 6 9.17 7.90 2.22
C THR A 6 8.60 6.82 3.12
N GLY A 7 8.92 6.89 4.42
CA GLY A 7 8.57 5.86 5.38
C GLY A 7 9.63 4.77 5.52
N SER A 8 9.69 4.16 6.71
CA SER A 8 10.66 3.11 7.09
C SER A 8 9.96 1.84 7.58
N GLY A 9 8.69 1.64 7.18
CA GLY A 9 7.86 0.54 7.62
C GLY A 9 8.11 -0.79 6.87
N TYR A 10 7.18 -1.73 7.05
CA TYR A 10 7.24 -3.09 6.51
C TYR A 10 7.51 -3.12 4.99
N LEU A 11 6.69 -2.42 4.18
CA LEU A 11 6.88 -2.38 2.72
C LEU A 11 8.22 -1.74 2.33
N ALA A 12 8.63 -0.65 2.99
CA ALA A 12 9.89 0.01 2.69
C ALA A 12 11.10 -0.94 2.85
N LYS A 13 11.10 -1.80 3.89
CA LYS A 13 12.14 -2.82 4.10
C LYS A 13 12.25 -3.76 2.90
N HIS A 14 11.13 -4.25 2.38
CA HIS A 14 11.11 -5.17 1.24
C HIS A 14 11.48 -4.49 -0.07
N LEU A 15 11.06 -3.23 -0.28
CA LEU A 15 11.47 -2.43 -1.43
C LEU A 15 12.97 -2.16 -1.43
N ILE A 16 13.55 -1.81 -0.28
CA ILE A 16 15.01 -1.64 -0.14
C ILE A 16 15.73 -2.94 -0.49
N LYS A 17 15.27 -4.07 0.07
CA LYS A 17 15.85 -5.39 -0.23
C LYS A 17 15.83 -5.71 -1.73
N GLU A 18 14.72 -5.38 -2.40
CA GLU A 18 14.59 -5.61 -3.85
C GLU A 18 15.51 -4.70 -4.65
N LEU A 19 15.51 -3.39 -4.37
CA LEU A 19 16.35 -2.41 -5.04
C LEU A 19 17.86 -2.73 -4.91
N LEU A 20 18.29 -3.22 -3.75
CA LEU A 20 19.68 -3.57 -3.50
C LEU A 20 20.21 -4.75 -4.34
N LYS A 21 19.31 -5.56 -4.94
CA LYS A 21 19.71 -6.63 -5.87
C LYS A 21 20.30 -6.10 -7.17
N SER A 22 19.96 -4.88 -7.56
CA SER A 22 20.48 -4.27 -8.78
C SER A 22 21.77 -3.48 -8.53
N ASN A 23 22.76 -3.70 -9.39
CA ASN A 23 24.02 -2.92 -9.38
C ASN A 23 23.85 -1.51 -9.94
N ASP A 24 22.76 -1.22 -10.66
CA ASP A 24 22.47 0.11 -11.21
C ASP A 24 21.94 1.09 -10.15
N VAL A 25 21.62 0.59 -8.96
CA VAL A 25 21.20 1.41 -7.83
C VAL A 25 22.43 2.00 -7.14
N GLU A 26 22.57 3.31 -7.21
CA GLU A 26 23.66 4.08 -6.62
C GLU A 26 23.35 4.52 -5.19
N LYS A 27 22.08 4.93 -4.96
CA LYS A 27 21.66 5.46 -3.67
C LYS A 27 20.18 5.21 -3.40
N ILE A 28 19.85 4.89 -2.14
CA ILE A 28 18.49 4.77 -1.63
C ILE A 28 18.37 5.68 -0.41
N LYS A 29 17.73 6.84 -0.57
CA LYS A 29 17.37 7.72 0.53
C LYS A 29 16.09 7.20 1.18
N VAL A 30 16.07 7.08 2.51
CA VAL A 30 14.87 6.72 3.28
C VAL A 30 14.49 7.90 4.16
N PHE A 31 13.38 8.55 3.84
CA PHE A 31 12.90 9.74 4.54
C PHE A 31 11.72 9.39 5.44
N SER A 32 11.88 9.51 6.75
CA SER A 32 10.80 9.22 7.70
C SER A 32 10.98 9.90 9.05
N ARG A 33 9.89 10.12 9.79
CA ARG A 33 9.89 10.65 11.17
C ARG A 33 10.39 9.64 12.20
N ALA A 34 10.26 8.35 11.90
CA ALA A 34 10.45 7.28 12.85
C ALA A 34 11.93 6.93 13.00
N GLU A 35 12.64 7.57 13.94
CA GLU A 35 14.02 7.25 14.30
C GLU A 35 14.21 5.74 14.59
N LYS A 36 13.31 5.15 15.39
CA LYS A 36 13.34 3.71 15.68
C LYS A 36 13.28 2.86 14.40
N GLY A 37 12.38 3.21 13.47
CA GLY A 37 12.26 2.49 12.20
C GLY A 37 13.52 2.60 11.33
N GLN A 38 14.16 3.76 11.31
CA GLN A 38 15.43 3.95 10.62
C GLN A 38 16.58 3.18 11.30
N TRP A 39 16.64 3.21 12.63
CA TRP A 39 17.61 2.41 13.38
C TRP A 39 17.46 0.91 13.10
N GLU A 40 16.23 0.39 13.03
CA GLU A 40 15.99 -1.00 12.63
C GLU A 40 16.54 -1.30 11.23
N LEU A 41 16.40 -0.37 10.28
CA LEU A 41 16.98 -0.54 8.94
C LEU A 41 18.50 -0.68 8.98
N THR A 42 19.21 0.05 9.87
CA THR A 42 20.66 -0.11 10.03
C THR A 42 21.08 -1.47 10.58
N LYS A 43 20.18 -2.16 11.28
CA LYS A 43 20.43 -3.53 11.77
C LYS A 43 20.28 -4.56 10.66
N ILE A 44 19.31 -4.32 9.75
CA ILE A 44 18.98 -5.25 8.66
C ILE A 44 19.95 -5.08 7.50
N PHE A 45 20.22 -3.84 7.13
CA PHE A 45 21.00 -3.51 5.94
C PHE A 45 22.35 -2.88 6.31
N LYS A 46 23.43 -3.47 5.83
CA LYS A 46 24.82 -2.99 5.99
C LYS A 46 25.38 -2.44 4.68
N ASP A 47 24.51 -1.86 3.85
CA ASP A 47 24.87 -1.38 2.51
C ASP A 47 25.08 0.14 2.52
N LYS A 48 26.22 0.59 1.98
CA LYS A 48 26.62 2.00 1.91
C LYS A 48 25.74 2.85 0.97
N ARG A 49 24.95 2.21 0.13
CA ARG A 49 24.01 2.89 -0.77
C ARG A 49 22.79 3.45 -0.02
N ILE A 50 22.53 3.02 1.20
CA ILE A 50 21.38 3.48 2.01
C ILE A 50 21.77 4.75 2.76
N ASP A 51 20.91 5.77 2.62
CA ASP A 51 21.01 7.06 3.30
C ASP A 51 19.73 7.31 4.09
N LEU A 52 19.83 7.42 5.40
CA LEU A 52 18.70 7.56 6.30
C LEU A 52 18.51 9.02 6.69
N ILE A 53 17.36 9.60 6.34
CA ILE A 53 17.04 11.01 6.56
C ILE A 53 15.84 11.12 7.49
N ILE A 54 16.04 11.72 8.68
CA ILE A 54 14.91 12.04 9.58
C ILE A 54 14.20 13.28 9.06
N GLY A 55 12.88 13.18 8.87
CA GLY A 55 12.06 14.29 8.43
C GLY A 55 10.59 13.91 8.32
N ASP A 56 9.75 14.92 8.19
CA ASP A 56 8.30 14.80 8.09
C ASP A 56 7.82 15.23 6.70
N ILE A 57 7.04 14.38 6.02
CA ILE A 57 6.46 14.72 4.71
C ILE A 57 5.51 15.93 4.77
N ARG A 58 5.02 16.29 5.96
CA ARG A 58 4.21 17.50 6.18
C ARG A 58 5.03 18.77 6.09
N ASP A 59 6.34 18.67 6.24
CA ASP A 59 7.28 19.78 6.03
C ASP A 59 7.73 19.79 4.55
N ALA A 60 7.17 20.74 3.81
CA ALA A 60 7.42 20.87 2.37
C ALA A 60 8.89 21.19 2.06
N GLN A 61 9.56 21.96 2.93
CA GLN A 61 10.97 22.30 2.75
C GLN A 61 11.86 21.05 2.98
N ALA A 62 11.63 20.33 4.07
CA ALA A 62 12.42 19.14 4.41
C ALA A 62 12.31 18.05 3.32
N ILE A 63 11.10 17.76 2.81
CA ILE A 63 10.95 16.76 1.74
C ILE A 63 11.54 17.25 0.42
N ASN A 64 11.45 18.54 0.11
CA ASN A 64 12.06 19.11 -1.09
C ASN A 64 13.59 19.01 -1.06
N GLU A 65 14.24 19.28 0.07
CA GLU A 65 15.69 19.09 0.24
C GLU A 65 16.09 17.61 0.10
N ALA A 66 15.32 16.69 0.68
CA ALA A 66 15.59 15.27 0.56
C ALA A 66 15.42 14.76 -0.89
N MET A 67 14.57 15.41 -1.70
CA MET A 67 14.29 15.02 -3.09
C MET A 67 15.39 15.43 -4.08
N LYS A 68 16.35 16.29 -3.69
CA LYS A 68 17.47 16.66 -4.58
C LYS A 68 18.25 15.45 -5.05
N ASP A 69 18.60 15.41 -6.33
CA ASP A 69 19.33 14.30 -6.97
C ASP A 69 18.64 12.92 -6.90
N VAL A 70 17.31 12.87 -6.92
CA VAL A 70 16.51 11.65 -6.93
C VAL A 70 15.98 11.39 -8.34
N ASP A 71 16.19 10.18 -8.86
CA ASP A 71 15.61 9.75 -10.14
C ASP A 71 14.17 9.22 -9.96
N TYR A 72 13.92 8.46 -8.87
CA TYR A 72 12.67 7.75 -8.60
C TYR A 72 12.23 7.91 -7.16
N CYS A 73 10.96 8.16 -6.94
CA CYS A 73 10.39 8.25 -5.59
C CYS A 73 9.31 7.19 -5.38
N ILE A 74 9.32 6.53 -4.20
CA ILE A 74 8.27 5.60 -3.77
C ILE A 74 7.67 6.15 -2.47
N HIS A 75 6.42 6.59 -2.53
CA HIS A 75 5.74 7.22 -1.40
C HIS A 75 4.93 6.19 -0.60
N THR A 76 5.52 5.69 0.51
CA THR A 76 4.87 4.73 1.42
C THR A 76 4.41 5.37 2.74
N GLY A 77 4.80 6.62 3.01
CA GLY A 77 4.52 7.32 4.27
C GLY A 77 3.05 7.67 4.43
N ALA A 78 2.37 7.09 5.43
CA ALA A 78 0.96 7.39 5.71
C ALA A 78 0.57 7.01 7.14
N ILE A 79 -0.51 7.61 7.65
CA ILE A 79 -1.31 7.07 8.75
C ILE A 79 -2.25 6.04 8.11
N LYS A 80 -2.04 4.73 8.40
CA LYS A 80 -2.76 3.63 7.76
C LYS A 80 -3.76 2.91 8.66
N ARG A 81 -3.73 3.15 9.98
CA ARG A 81 -4.66 2.54 10.93
C ARG A 81 -5.97 3.28 10.89
N ILE A 82 -7.06 2.58 10.57
CA ILE A 82 -8.41 3.16 10.45
C ILE A 82 -8.79 3.84 11.75
N GLU A 83 -8.65 3.15 12.90
CA GLU A 83 -9.04 3.66 14.20
C GLU A 83 -8.29 4.95 14.58
N VAL A 84 -7.02 5.07 14.15
CA VAL A 84 -6.22 6.28 14.37
C VAL A 84 -6.72 7.41 13.49
N ALA A 85 -7.00 7.12 12.21
CA ALA A 85 -7.49 8.12 11.27
C ALA A 85 -8.88 8.65 11.67
N GLU A 86 -9.78 7.77 12.14
CA GLU A 86 -11.11 8.17 12.61
C GLU A 86 -11.04 9.03 13.88
N LYS A 87 -10.18 8.67 14.83
CA LYS A 87 -9.98 9.45 16.06
C LYS A 87 -9.24 10.77 15.83
N GLN A 88 -8.39 10.85 14.83
CA GLN A 88 -7.53 12.01 14.54
C GLN A 88 -7.58 12.38 13.06
N PRO A 89 -8.76 12.75 12.51
CA PRO A 89 -8.94 12.97 11.07
C PRO A 89 -8.05 14.10 10.54
N MET A 90 -7.82 15.15 11.31
CA MET A 90 -6.94 16.24 10.90
C MET A 90 -5.48 15.80 10.74
N GLU A 91 -4.98 14.88 11.59
CA GLU A 91 -3.64 14.34 11.44
C GLU A 91 -3.54 13.39 10.24
N ALA A 92 -4.62 12.64 9.96
CA ALA A 92 -4.71 11.81 8.76
C ALA A 92 -4.70 12.68 7.49
N ILE A 93 -5.49 13.77 7.44
CA ILE A 93 -5.51 14.71 6.33
C ILE A 93 -4.13 15.37 6.15
N LYS A 94 -3.54 15.93 7.22
CA LYS A 94 -2.21 16.55 7.14
C LYS A 94 -1.14 15.60 6.64
N THR A 95 -1.18 14.33 7.05
CA THR A 95 -0.17 13.35 6.67
C THR A 95 -0.45 12.77 5.29
N ASN A 96 -1.66 12.24 5.06
CA ASN A 96 -1.95 11.45 3.87
C ASN A 96 -2.34 12.32 2.65
N VAL A 97 -2.89 13.52 2.88
CA VAL A 97 -3.28 14.43 1.79
C VAL A 97 -2.22 15.50 1.60
N VAL A 98 -2.02 16.38 2.61
CA VAL A 98 -1.05 17.48 2.51
C VAL A 98 0.38 16.95 2.38
N GLY A 99 0.76 15.93 3.15
CA GLY A 99 2.06 15.29 3.02
C GLY A 99 2.29 14.66 1.65
N SER A 100 1.29 13.98 1.08
CA SER A 100 1.38 13.45 -0.29
C SER A 100 1.49 14.56 -1.34
N MET A 101 0.74 15.64 -1.18
CA MET A 101 0.86 16.83 -2.04
C MET A 101 2.28 17.41 -2.00
N ASN A 102 2.88 17.53 -0.81
CA ASN A 102 4.26 18.00 -0.66
C ASN A 102 5.26 17.07 -1.37
N VAL A 103 5.08 15.74 -1.26
CA VAL A 103 5.91 14.74 -1.97
C VAL A 103 5.77 14.91 -3.49
N ILE A 104 4.55 15.03 -4.00
CA ILE A 104 4.27 15.26 -5.42
C ILE A 104 4.98 16.53 -5.90
N ASN A 105 4.77 17.64 -5.20
CA ASN A 105 5.37 18.93 -5.55
C ASN A 105 6.90 18.89 -5.51
N ALA A 106 7.49 18.21 -4.51
CA ALA A 106 8.93 18.02 -4.41
C ALA A 106 9.48 17.18 -5.57
N CYS A 107 8.77 16.12 -5.99
CA CYS A 107 9.15 15.33 -7.17
C CYS A 107 9.15 16.18 -8.44
N ILE A 108 8.10 16.97 -8.67
CA ILE A 108 7.98 17.84 -9.84
C ILE A 108 9.08 18.90 -9.84
N ALA A 109 9.28 19.59 -8.72
CA ALA A 109 10.28 20.65 -8.59
C ALA A 109 11.73 20.17 -8.80
N ASN A 110 12.03 18.91 -8.50
CA ASN A 110 13.36 18.33 -8.63
C ASN A 110 13.52 17.44 -9.89
N GLY A 111 12.54 17.41 -10.79
CA GLY A 111 12.61 16.66 -12.05
C GLY A 111 12.70 15.13 -11.85
N VAL A 112 12.06 14.59 -10.82
CA VAL A 112 11.99 13.16 -10.58
C VAL A 112 11.28 12.48 -11.76
N LYS A 113 11.86 11.42 -12.30
CA LYS A 113 11.34 10.73 -13.49
C LYS A 113 10.01 10.06 -13.23
N LYS A 114 9.91 9.31 -12.12
CA LYS A 114 8.67 8.65 -11.71
C LYS A 114 8.48 8.70 -10.20
N LEU A 115 7.21 8.89 -9.80
CA LEU A 115 6.73 8.78 -8.44
C LEU A 115 5.69 7.65 -8.36
N ILE A 116 5.88 6.70 -7.46
CA ILE A 116 4.88 5.68 -7.12
C ILE A 116 4.18 6.08 -5.83
N LEU A 117 2.86 6.22 -5.90
CA LEU A 117 1.98 6.47 -4.76
C LEU A 117 1.38 5.14 -4.28
N ILE A 118 1.63 4.75 -3.04
CA ILE A 118 1.08 3.52 -2.48
C ILE A 118 -0.33 3.78 -1.96
N SER A 119 -1.32 3.09 -2.55
CA SER A 119 -2.72 3.17 -2.19
C SER A 119 -3.27 1.86 -1.59
N THR A 120 -4.59 1.75 -1.47
CA THR A 120 -5.29 0.68 -0.77
C THR A 120 -6.68 0.45 -1.38
N ASP A 121 -7.21 -0.77 -1.25
CA ASP A 121 -8.61 -1.11 -1.55
C ASP A 121 -9.61 -0.18 -0.84
N LYS A 122 -9.27 0.35 0.32
CA LYS A 122 -10.13 1.25 1.10
C LYS A 122 -10.30 2.64 0.46
N ALA A 123 -9.51 2.98 -0.55
CA ALA A 123 -9.71 4.17 -1.38
C ALA A 123 -10.93 4.02 -2.31
N THR A 124 -11.25 2.77 -2.71
CA THR A 124 -12.39 2.47 -3.57
C THR A 124 -13.69 2.58 -2.78
N SER A 125 -14.62 3.44 -3.24
CA SER A 125 -15.89 3.69 -2.53
C SER A 125 -15.66 3.95 -1.03
N ALA A 126 -14.76 4.88 -0.71
CA ALA A 126 -14.27 5.13 0.64
C ALA A 126 -15.40 5.49 1.62
N THR A 127 -15.45 4.81 2.75
CA THR A 127 -16.39 5.06 3.87
C THR A 127 -15.66 5.49 5.14
N THR A 128 -14.33 5.43 5.15
CA THR A 128 -13.48 5.79 6.28
C THR A 128 -12.60 7.00 5.96
N CYS A 129 -12.19 7.73 6.99
CA CYS A 129 -11.25 8.83 6.84
C CYS A 129 -9.96 8.38 6.15
N TYR A 130 -9.40 7.23 6.57
CA TYR A 130 -8.22 6.65 5.92
C TYR A 130 -8.44 6.42 4.42
N GLY A 131 -9.52 5.73 4.05
CA GLY A 131 -9.87 5.46 2.65
C GLY A 131 -10.02 6.74 1.85
N SER A 132 -10.76 7.75 2.38
CA SER A 132 -10.97 9.04 1.73
C SER A 132 -9.65 9.78 1.51
N THR A 133 -8.72 9.78 2.48
CA THR A 133 -7.41 10.41 2.30
C THR A 133 -6.57 9.74 1.22
N LYS A 134 -6.66 8.42 1.07
CA LYS A 134 -5.95 7.67 0.02
C LYS A 134 -6.58 7.86 -1.35
N PHE A 135 -7.91 7.95 -1.43
CA PHE A 135 -8.62 8.32 -2.65
C PHE A 135 -8.20 9.71 -3.15
N LEU A 136 -8.13 10.71 -2.27
CA LEU A 136 -7.65 12.05 -2.64
C LEU A 136 -6.21 12.02 -3.15
N MET A 137 -5.35 11.20 -2.57
CA MET A 137 -3.98 11.02 -3.06
C MET A 137 -3.95 10.42 -4.48
N GLU A 138 -4.79 9.41 -4.77
CA GLU A 138 -4.94 8.87 -6.14
C GLU A 138 -5.42 9.94 -7.13
N CYS A 139 -6.42 10.74 -6.74
CA CYS A 139 -6.91 11.84 -7.56
C CYS A 139 -5.80 12.85 -7.91
N MET A 140 -4.96 13.22 -6.93
CA MET A 140 -3.82 14.10 -7.19
C MET A 140 -2.82 13.50 -8.18
N GLY A 141 -2.53 12.18 -8.06
CA GLY A 141 -1.67 11.48 -9.00
C GLY A 141 -2.25 11.41 -10.41
N CYS A 142 -3.55 11.10 -10.53
CA CYS A 142 -4.24 11.01 -11.82
C CYS A 142 -4.40 12.38 -12.54
N ALA A 143 -4.43 13.48 -11.78
CA ALA A 143 -4.57 14.83 -12.33
C ALA A 143 -3.24 15.49 -12.72
N ASN A 144 -2.12 14.79 -12.51
CA ASN A 144 -0.79 15.35 -12.82
C ASN A 144 -0.55 15.51 -14.32
N GLU A 145 -0.11 16.68 -14.72
CA GLU A 145 0.23 17.05 -16.12
C GLU A 145 1.73 17.40 -16.28
N SER A 146 2.54 17.24 -15.23
CA SER A 146 3.98 17.51 -15.29
C SER A 146 4.75 16.41 -16.01
N ASP A 147 6.05 16.66 -16.28
CA ASP A 147 6.96 15.68 -16.87
C ASP A 147 7.30 14.52 -15.91
N THR A 148 7.08 14.68 -14.60
CA THR A 148 7.18 13.60 -13.62
C THR A 148 6.03 12.63 -13.81
N ALA A 149 6.29 11.38 -14.20
CA ALA A 149 5.24 10.39 -14.29
C ALA A 149 4.80 9.94 -12.90
N ILE A 150 3.54 10.21 -12.53
CA ILE A 150 2.96 9.82 -11.25
C ILE A 150 2.05 8.62 -11.46
N ILE A 151 2.34 7.52 -10.78
CA ILE A 151 1.60 6.26 -10.87
C ILE A 151 1.13 5.86 -9.46
N SER A 152 -0.13 5.52 -9.33
CA SER A 152 -0.66 4.95 -8.09
C SER A 152 -0.69 3.43 -8.16
N THR A 153 -0.35 2.74 -7.06
CA THR A 153 -0.54 1.29 -6.93
C THR A 153 -1.56 1.01 -5.83
N ARG A 154 -2.62 0.26 -6.17
CA ARG A 154 -3.72 -0.08 -5.26
C ARG A 154 -3.76 -1.59 -5.05
N TYR A 155 -3.90 -2.02 -3.81
CA TYR A 155 -4.01 -3.41 -3.42
C TYR A 155 -4.67 -3.55 -2.05
N GLY A 156 -5.06 -4.78 -1.70
CA GLY A 156 -5.67 -5.12 -0.42
C GLY A 156 -4.69 -5.21 0.74
N ASN A 157 -5.00 -6.06 1.71
CA ASN A 157 -4.15 -6.24 2.88
C ASN A 157 -2.86 -6.98 2.50
N VAL A 158 -1.72 -6.38 2.81
CA VAL A 158 -0.42 -7.05 2.65
C VAL A 158 -0.22 -7.98 3.84
N PHE A 159 -0.07 -9.28 3.56
CA PHE A 159 0.08 -10.32 4.55
C PHE A 159 1.31 -10.06 5.44
N GLY A 160 1.20 -10.30 6.75
CA GLY A 160 2.30 -10.04 7.69
C GLY A 160 2.65 -8.57 7.94
N SER A 161 1.95 -7.60 7.33
CA SER A 161 2.26 -6.18 7.53
C SER A 161 2.02 -5.75 8.98
N THR A 162 2.93 -4.91 9.52
CA THR A 162 2.87 -4.44 10.90
C THR A 162 1.52 -3.82 11.26
N GLY A 163 0.89 -4.32 12.33
CA GLY A 163 -0.40 -3.86 12.83
C GLY A 163 -1.61 -4.34 12.02
N SER A 164 -1.44 -5.32 11.11
CA SER A 164 -2.54 -6.03 10.47
C SER A 164 -2.99 -7.24 11.30
N VAL A 165 -4.08 -7.88 10.89
CA VAL A 165 -4.70 -9.01 11.59
C VAL A 165 -3.74 -10.19 11.76
N VAL A 166 -2.87 -10.46 10.79
CA VAL A 166 -1.96 -11.61 10.78
C VAL A 166 -0.95 -11.57 11.95
N PRO A 167 -0.14 -10.51 12.14
CA PRO A 167 0.74 -10.43 13.31
C PRO A 167 -0.01 -10.42 14.65
N ILE A 168 -1.24 -9.92 14.68
CA ILE A 168 -2.08 -9.94 15.90
C ILE A 168 -2.46 -11.39 16.23
N PHE A 169 -2.91 -12.16 15.24
CA PHE A 169 -3.27 -13.56 15.44
C PHE A 169 -2.06 -14.40 15.85
N ASP A 170 -0.92 -14.21 15.18
CA ASP A 170 0.33 -14.88 15.53
C ASP A 170 0.76 -14.60 16.98
N ASP A 171 0.66 -13.35 17.44
CA ASP A 171 0.99 -12.97 18.82
C ASP A 171 0.03 -13.60 19.84
N LEU A 172 -1.28 -13.63 19.54
CA LEU A 172 -2.28 -14.28 20.39
C LEU A 172 -2.05 -15.80 20.49
N VAL A 173 -1.78 -16.47 19.38
CA VAL A 173 -1.45 -17.92 19.37
C VAL A 173 -0.20 -18.21 20.20
N LYS A 174 0.87 -17.42 20.06
CA LYS A 174 2.10 -17.57 20.86
C LYS A 174 1.88 -17.39 22.36
N LYS A 175 0.89 -16.58 22.75
CA LYS A 175 0.50 -16.37 24.15
C LYS A 175 -0.48 -17.41 24.68
N GLY A 176 -1.02 -18.29 23.82
CA GLY A 176 -2.09 -19.23 24.18
C GLY A 176 -3.44 -18.55 24.39
N GLU A 177 -3.60 -17.31 23.91
CA GLU A 177 -4.82 -16.52 24.02
C GLU A 177 -5.76 -16.80 22.82
N PRO A 178 -7.10 -16.68 23.00
CA PRO A 178 -8.02 -16.89 21.91
C PRO A 178 -7.90 -15.79 20.85
N LEU A 179 -8.09 -16.16 19.57
CA LEU A 179 -8.16 -15.21 18.49
C LEU A 179 -9.43 -14.35 18.60
N THR A 180 -9.29 -13.05 18.56
CA THR A 180 -10.42 -12.13 18.56
C THR A 180 -10.88 -11.89 17.13
N VAL A 181 -12.03 -12.46 16.76
CA VAL A 181 -12.67 -12.31 15.45
C VAL A 181 -13.88 -11.38 15.59
N ARG A 182 -13.88 -10.23 14.91
CA ARG A 182 -15.01 -9.28 14.99
C ARG A 182 -16.25 -9.81 14.28
N ASN A 183 -16.10 -10.19 13.03
CA ASN A 183 -17.13 -10.86 12.22
C ASN A 183 -16.42 -11.81 11.24
N GLY A 184 -16.69 -13.11 11.41
CA GLY A 184 -16.08 -14.15 10.59
C GLY A 184 -16.46 -14.09 9.11
N GLU A 185 -17.67 -13.60 8.80
CA GLU A 185 -18.20 -13.53 7.43
C GLU A 185 -17.58 -12.39 6.60
N MET A 186 -16.92 -11.42 7.23
CA MET A 186 -16.23 -10.34 6.51
C MET A 186 -15.20 -10.89 5.56
N THR A 187 -15.21 -10.43 4.32
CA THR A 187 -14.18 -10.78 3.33
C THR A 187 -13.14 -9.69 3.19
N ARG A 188 -11.90 -10.08 2.98
CA ARG A 188 -10.78 -9.15 2.74
C ARG A 188 -9.88 -9.70 1.64
N PHE A 189 -9.32 -8.78 0.87
CA PHE A 189 -8.24 -9.11 -0.05
C PHE A 189 -6.94 -9.31 0.73
N PHE A 190 -6.20 -10.34 0.38
CA PHE A 190 -4.86 -10.58 0.91
C PHE A 190 -3.87 -10.81 -0.23
N MET A 191 -2.65 -10.31 -0.03
CA MET A 191 -1.56 -10.55 -0.96
C MET A 191 -0.24 -10.71 -0.22
N PRO A 192 0.66 -11.58 -0.72
CA PRO A 192 2.02 -11.68 -0.22
C PRO A 192 2.79 -10.38 -0.47
N VAL A 193 3.77 -10.09 0.37
CA VAL A 193 4.56 -8.86 0.26
C VAL A 193 5.42 -8.79 -1.01
N ASP A 194 5.87 -9.93 -1.52
CA ASP A 194 6.61 -10.02 -2.79
C ASP A 194 5.77 -9.53 -3.99
N LYS A 195 4.47 -9.84 -4.01
CA LYS A 195 3.54 -9.31 -5.02
C LYS A 195 3.35 -7.80 -4.89
N CYS A 196 3.33 -7.29 -3.64
CA CYS A 196 3.28 -5.86 -3.38
C CYS A 196 4.56 -5.14 -3.86
N VAL A 197 5.72 -5.76 -3.68
CA VAL A 197 6.98 -5.27 -4.25
C VAL A 197 6.95 -5.33 -5.77
N SER A 198 6.50 -6.45 -6.34
CA SER A 198 6.47 -6.66 -7.80
C SER A 198 5.63 -5.60 -8.51
N ILE A 199 4.41 -5.28 -8.02
CA ILE A 199 3.58 -4.24 -8.67
C ILE A 199 4.27 -2.87 -8.63
N VAL A 200 4.95 -2.53 -7.53
CA VAL A 200 5.71 -1.27 -7.42
C VAL A 200 6.86 -1.22 -8.41
N MET A 201 7.62 -2.30 -8.52
CA MET A 201 8.78 -2.38 -9.45
C MET A 201 8.33 -2.41 -10.92
N ASP A 202 7.25 -3.12 -11.24
CA ASP A 202 6.66 -3.13 -12.59
C ASP A 202 6.11 -1.74 -12.96
N ALA A 203 5.42 -1.06 -12.03
CA ALA A 203 4.93 0.31 -12.24
C ALA A 203 6.08 1.33 -12.41
N LEU A 204 7.19 1.19 -11.67
CA LEU A 204 8.40 1.98 -11.87
C LEU A 204 8.99 1.77 -13.27
N LYS A 205 9.02 0.53 -13.75
CA LYS A 205 9.55 0.18 -15.05
C LYS A 205 8.63 0.66 -16.19
N ASP A 206 7.39 0.20 -16.19
CA ASP A 206 6.49 0.25 -17.35
C ASP A 206 5.34 1.27 -17.20
N GLY A 207 5.09 1.78 -15.99
CA GLY A 207 3.99 2.68 -15.68
C GLY A 207 4.10 4.04 -16.38
N LYS A 208 2.95 4.58 -16.77
CA LYS A 208 2.79 5.89 -17.42
C LYS A 208 2.09 6.87 -16.50
N ASN A 209 2.27 8.16 -16.78
CA ASN A 209 1.66 9.22 -15.98
C ASN A 209 0.13 9.07 -15.89
N GLY A 210 -0.40 9.26 -14.67
CA GLY A 210 -1.82 9.20 -14.37
C GLY A 210 -2.43 7.79 -14.33
N GLU A 211 -1.61 6.74 -14.40
CA GLU A 211 -2.10 5.36 -14.27
C GLU A 211 -2.31 4.97 -12.81
N LEU A 212 -3.38 4.20 -12.59
CA LEU A 212 -3.62 3.45 -11.35
C LEU A 212 -3.46 1.97 -11.66
N TRP A 213 -2.45 1.35 -11.04
CA TRP A 213 -2.15 -0.06 -11.15
C TRP A 213 -2.79 -0.81 -10.00
N VAL A 214 -3.58 -1.83 -10.29
CA VAL A 214 -4.31 -2.62 -9.29
C VAL A 214 -3.96 -4.09 -9.44
N TYR A 215 -3.40 -4.69 -8.38
CA TYR A 215 -3.14 -6.12 -8.34
C TYR A 215 -4.45 -6.89 -8.15
N GLU A 216 -4.71 -7.89 -9.00
CA GLU A 216 -5.88 -8.76 -8.88
C GLU A 216 -5.71 -9.73 -7.71
N SER A 217 -5.95 -9.22 -6.51
CA SER A 217 -5.75 -9.97 -5.27
C SER A 217 -6.83 -11.03 -5.07
N LYS A 218 -6.45 -12.18 -4.55
CA LYS A 218 -7.38 -13.16 -3.99
C LYS A 218 -7.92 -12.69 -2.65
N SER A 219 -9.00 -13.31 -2.20
CA SER A 219 -9.67 -12.98 -0.94
C SER A 219 -9.91 -14.22 -0.07
N CYS A 220 -10.13 -14.01 1.22
CA CYS A 220 -10.72 -14.99 2.11
C CYS A 220 -11.60 -14.28 3.15
N THR A 221 -12.44 -15.04 3.84
CA THR A 221 -13.14 -14.56 5.02
C THR A 221 -12.18 -14.43 6.20
N ILE A 222 -12.54 -13.58 7.17
CA ILE A 222 -11.75 -13.48 8.41
C ILE A 222 -11.80 -14.79 9.19
N LYS A 223 -12.91 -15.55 9.06
CA LYS A 223 -13.01 -16.88 9.66
C LYS A 223 -12.02 -17.87 9.01
N GLU A 224 -11.99 -17.97 7.66
CA GLU A 224 -11.03 -18.83 6.95
C GLU A 224 -9.58 -18.51 7.32
N LEU A 225 -9.27 -17.21 7.49
CA LEU A 225 -7.96 -16.78 7.97
C LEU A 225 -7.72 -17.24 9.41
N ALA A 226 -8.68 -17.02 10.34
CA ALA A 226 -8.52 -17.39 11.74
C ALA A 226 -8.38 -18.91 11.91
N ASP A 227 -9.17 -19.71 11.17
CA ASP A 227 -9.12 -21.18 11.19
C ASP A 227 -7.73 -21.74 10.76
N ALA A 228 -6.97 -20.99 9.96
CA ALA A 228 -5.61 -21.36 9.60
C ALA A 228 -4.59 -21.15 10.74
N PHE A 229 -4.95 -20.32 11.75
CA PHE A 229 -4.10 -20.06 12.92
C PHE A 229 -4.47 -20.93 14.12
N SER A 230 -5.74 -20.99 14.50
CA SER A 230 -6.21 -21.70 15.71
C SER A 230 -7.73 -21.87 15.73
N ASP A 231 -8.18 -22.98 16.29
CA ASP A 231 -9.60 -23.22 16.61
C ASP A 231 -10.08 -22.45 17.85
N ASN A 232 -9.16 -21.94 18.67
CA ASN A 232 -9.49 -21.16 19.86
C ASN A 232 -9.81 -19.71 19.47
N GLN A 233 -11.11 -19.41 19.26
CA GLN A 233 -11.60 -18.14 18.73
C GLN A 233 -12.75 -17.57 19.58
N ILE A 234 -12.80 -16.25 19.69
CA ILE A 234 -13.91 -15.50 20.30
C ILE A 234 -14.44 -14.50 19.28
N VAL A 235 -15.75 -14.54 18.99
CA VAL A 235 -16.43 -13.57 18.15
C VAL A 235 -16.90 -12.39 19.01
N THR A 236 -16.45 -11.17 18.70
CA THR A 236 -16.73 -9.97 19.50
C THR A 236 -17.77 -9.02 18.89
N GLY A 237 -18.17 -9.24 17.62
CA GLY A 237 -19.02 -8.33 16.88
C GLY A 237 -18.25 -7.19 16.20
N THR A 238 -18.93 -6.51 15.25
CA THR A 238 -18.37 -5.40 14.48
C THR A 238 -18.68 -4.05 15.10
N GLU A 239 -17.73 -3.13 15.04
CA GLU A 239 -18.03 -1.70 15.17
C GLU A 239 -18.62 -1.20 13.83
N ASN A 240 -19.61 -0.31 13.89
CA ASN A 240 -20.49 0.10 12.76
C ASN A 240 -19.81 0.76 11.53
N ILE A 241 -18.49 0.89 11.49
CA ILE A 241 -17.76 1.64 10.44
C ILE A 241 -17.09 0.70 9.42
N GLU A 242 -16.93 -0.58 9.73
CA GLU A 242 -16.25 -1.54 8.86
C GLU A 242 -17.21 -2.11 7.82
N LYS A 243 -16.78 -2.15 6.56
CA LYS A 243 -17.49 -2.83 5.48
C LYS A 243 -17.43 -4.35 5.68
N ASN A 244 -18.50 -5.07 5.32
CA ASN A 244 -18.43 -6.53 5.23
C ASN A 244 -17.46 -6.97 4.14
N ASP A 245 -17.51 -6.31 2.99
CA ASP A 245 -16.68 -6.60 1.83
C ASP A 245 -15.98 -5.33 1.33
N GLU A 246 -14.75 -5.45 0.85
CA GLU A 246 -14.02 -4.35 0.25
C GLU A 246 -14.17 -4.38 -1.28
N ALA A 247 -14.31 -3.21 -1.89
CA ALA A 247 -14.20 -3.07 -3.34
C ALA A 247 -12.74 -2.73 -3.72
N LEU A 248 -12.19 -3.44 -4.67
CA LEU A 248 -10.84 -3.19 -5.19
C LEU A 248 -10.88 -2.30 -6.43
N ILE A 249 -11.87 -2.54 -7.31
CA ILE A 249 -12.05 -1.79 -8.55
C ILE A 249 -13.55 -1.59 -8.79
N THR A 250 -13.97 -0.37 -9.06
CA THR A 250 -15.36 -0.04 -9.42
C THR A 250 -15.68 -0.46 -10.86
N VAL A 251 -16.97 -0.55 -11.21
CA VAL A 251 -17.41 -0.85 -12.58
C VAL A 251 -16.85 0.18 -13.58
N ASN A 252 -16.88 1.46 -13.19
CA ASN A 252 -16.38 2.53 -14.05
C ASN A 252 -14.87 2.39 -14.29
N GLU A 253 -14.09 2.10 -13.25
CA GLU A 253 -12.65 1.86 -13.37
C GLU A 253 -12.35 0.63 -14.24
N LEU A 254 -13.08 -0.48 -14.07
CA LEU A 254 -12.92 -1.68 -14.89
C LEU A 254 -13.15 -1.39 -16.38
N ASN A 255 -14.18 -0.61 -16.70
CA ASN A 255 -14.47 -0.22 -18.08
C ASN A 255 -13.44 0.78 -18.68
N HIS A 256 -12.59 1.37 -17.83
CA HIS A 256 -11.46 2.23 -18.22
C HIS A 256 -10.11 1.57 -17.90
N SER A 257 -10.03 0.25 -17.99
CA SER A 257 -8.82 -0.51 -17.66
C SER A 257 -8.26 -1.31 -18.84
N LYS A 258 -7.01 -1.71 -18.68
CA LYS A 258 -6.33 -2.71 -19.51
C LYS A 258 -5.74 -3.77 -18.61
N LYS A 259 -5.76 -5.05 -19.05
CA LYS A 259 -5.04 -6.12 -18.37
C LYS A 259 -3.57 -6.10 -18.76
N TYR A 260 -2.70 -6.27 -17.75
CA TYR A 260 -1.27 -6.45 -17.92
C TYR A 260 -0.75 -7.39 -16.82
N LYS A 261 -0.34 -8.60 -17.17
CA LYS A 261 -0.02 -9.65 -16.18
C LYS A 261 -1.18 -9.87 -15.21
N ASP A 262 -0.89 -9.86 -13.91
CA ASP A 262 -1.86 -9.97 -12.82
C ASP A 262 -2.43 -8.60 -12.38
N TYR A 263 -2.32 -7.57 -13.25
CA TYR A 263 -2.75 -6.20 -12.93
C TYR A 263 -3.87 -5.73 -13.83
N PHE A 264 -4.75 -4.91 -13.28
CA PHE A 264 -5.55 -3.95 -14.02
C PHE A 264 -4.83 -2.60 -14.01
N ILE A 265 -4.62 -2.02 -15.18
CA ILE A 265 -4.07 -0.67 -15.32
C ILE A 265 -5.21 0.24 -15.73
N ILE A 266 -5.57 1.18 -14.88
CA ILE A 266 -6.72 2.05 -15.01
C ILE A 266 -6.25 3.46 -15.37
N ARG A 267 -6.89 4.08 -16.36
CA ARG A 267 -6.71 5.48 -16.72
C ARG A 267 -7.94 5.97 -17.49
N LYS A 268 -8.35 7.22 -17.28
CA LYS A 268 -9.61 7.80 -17.83
C LYS A 268 -9.78 7.68 -19.36
N ASP A 269 -8.68 7.65 -20.10
CA ASP A 269 -8.66 7.52 -21.56
C ASP A 269 -8.53 6.07 -22.06
N TYR A 270 -8.38 5.10 -21.16
CA TYR A 270 -8.39 3.69 -21.52
C TYR A 270 -9.82 3.21 -21.73
N LYS A 271 -9.96 2.19 -22.58
CA LYS A 271 -11.21 1.45 -22.79
C LYS A 271 -10.92 -0.03 -22.65
N SER A 272 -11.70 -0.70 -21.83
CA SER A 272 -11.62 -2.14 -21.71
C SER A 272 -12.18 -2.82 -22.97
N GLU A 273 -11.57 -3.95 -23.34
CA GLU A 273 -12.08 -4.83 -24.41
C GLU A 273 -13.35 -5.57 -23.96
N VAL A 274 -13.52 -5.74 -22.64
CA VAL A 274 -14.66 -6.41 -22.01
C VAL A 274 -15.52 -5.36 -21.31
N LYS A 275 -16.84 -5.46 -21.48
CA LYS A 275 -17.78 -4.62 -20.73
C LYS A 275 -18.06 -5.25 -19.37
N TYR A 276 -17.63 -4.60 -18.33
CA TYR A 276 -17.90 -5.01 -16.95
C TYR A 276 -19.21 -4.42 -16.45
N THR A 277 -19.99 -5.20 -15.72
CA THR A 277 -21.29 -4.80 -15.14
C THR A 277 -21.26 -4.82 -13.61
N GLU A 278 -20.27 -5.48 -13.02
CA GLU A 278 -20.10 -5.60 -11.59
C GLU A 278 -18.69 -5.17 -11.15
N PRO A 279 -18.52 -4.64 -9.94
CA PRO A 279 -17.21 -4.27 -9.41
C PRO A 279 -16.40 -5.52 -9.02
N LEU A 280 -15.08 -5.40 -8.97
CA LEU A 280 -14.23 -6.40 -8.33
C LEU A 280 -14.22 -6.15 -6.82
N THR A 281 -14.88 -7.04 -6.07
CA THR A 281 -14.97 -6.98 -4.61
C THR A 281 -14.29 -8.18 -3.96
N SER A 282 -13.97 -8.08 -2.68
CA SER A 282 -13.44 -9.20 -1.91
C SER A 282 -14.45 -10.36 -1.76
N TYR A 283 -15.74 -10.08 -1.95
CA TYR A 283 -16.79 -11.11 -1.99
C TYR A 283 -16.77 -11.91 -3.32
N THR A 284 -16.61 -11.21 -4.46
CA THR A 284 -16.65 -11.81 -5.81
C THR A 284 -15.30 -12.31 -6.32
N ALA A 285 -14.20 -11.91 -5.69
CA ALA A 285 -12.85 -12.31 -6.07
C ALA A 285 -12.59 -13.81 -5.87
N GLN A 286 -11.61 -14.33 -6.61
CA GLN A 286 -11.12 -15.68 -6.39
C GLN A 286 -10.72 -15.88 -4.92
N ARG A 287 -11.16 -16.99 -4.33
CA ARG A 287 -10.84 -17.33 -2.94
C ARG A 287 -9.43 -17.91 -2.84
N LEU A 288 -8.76 -17.55 -1.73
CA LEU A 288 -7.59 -18.27 -1.27
C LEU A 288 -8.00 -19.67 -0.77
N THR A 289 -7.26 -20.68 -1.12
CA THR A 289 -7.39 -22.01 -0.51
C THR A 289 -6.79 -21.99 0.91
N GLN A 290 -7.20 -22.94 1.76
CA GLN A 290 -6.61 -23.10 3.09
C GLN A 290 -5.10 -23.33 3.04
N ASP A 291 -4.62 -24.07 2.05
CA ASP A 291 -3.19 -24.34 1.85
C ASP A 291 -2.43 -23.06 1.45
N GLU A 292 -3.01 -22.22 0.58
CA GLU A 292 -2.44 -20.91 0.24
C GLU A 292 -2.37 -19.99 1.47
N VAL A 293 -3.40 -19.98 2.32
CA VAL A 293 -3.39 -19.18 3.56
C VAL A 293 -2.30 -19.67 4.52
N LYS A 294 -2.18 -20.98 4.72
CA LYS A 294 -1.14 -21.59 5.57
C LYS A 294 0.26 -21.28 5.04
N GLN A 295 0.48 -21.43 3.74
CA GLN A 295 1.76 -21.08 3.13
C GLN A 295 2.13 -19.61 3.34
N MET A 296 1.16 -18.68 3.23
CA MET A 296 1.39 -17.26 3.51
C MET A 296 1.70 -16.95 4.98
N ILE A 297 1.30 -17.85 5.91
CA ILE A 297 1.64 -17.72 7.34
C ILE A 297 3.09 -18.18 7.60
N GLU A 298 3.55 -19.19 6.87
CA GLU A 298 4.90 -19.78 7.05
C GLU A 298 6.00 -18.93 6.38
N ASP A 299 5.68 -18.18 5.31
CA ASP A 299 6.59 -17.29 4.57
C ASP A 299 6.87 -15.96 5.34
#